data_eac3f1b7429ac5815bb51a657b019c29
#
_entry.id   eac3f1b7429ac5815bb51a657b019c29
#
_cell.length_a   1.000
_cell.length_b   1.000
_cell.length_c   1.000
_cell.angle_alpha   90.00
_cell.angle_beta   90.00
_cell.angle_gamma   90.00
#
_symmetry.space_group_name_H-M   'P 1'
#
loop_
_entity.id
_entity.type
_entity.pdbx_description
1 polymer ?
#
loop_
_entity_poly.entity_id
_entity_poly.type
_entity_poly.pdbx_seq_one_letter_code
_entity_poly.pdbx_strand_id
1 'polypeptide(L)'
;VCDMRNITVRNISIYDTSRSTIAIEAMQGGILENILVENITAKNTGNAIFLRIGKIRGAQNPGMLKNVIIRNLKVTVPLVQPDINYEIRGPVLPFFHNVFPSSITGIPGHPIQDVTLEKITIIYPGGGNSAYANMPTDRISSIPEKITTYPEFSMFGELPAWGFYIRHVEGITMKNICLK
;
A
#
# COMPACT_ATOMS: atom_id res chain seq x y z
N VAL A 1 -8.48 -18.57 12.29
CA VAL A 1 -8.28 -17.12 12.21
C VAL A 1 -7.64 -16.69 13.52
N CYS A 2 -6.52 -15.99 13.49
CA CYS A 2 -5.82 -15.51 14.67
C CYS A 2 -5.78 -13.97 14.66
N ASP A 3 -5.96 -13.38 15.82
CA ASP A 3 -5.70 -11.97 16.04
C ASP A 3 -4.22 -11.74 16.32
N MET A 4 -3.70 -10.63 15.83
CA MET A 4 -2.33 -10.17 16.09
C MET A 4 -2.39 -8.73 16.61
N ARG A 5 -1.83 -8.52 17.81
CA ARG A 5 -1.88 -7.21 18.47
C ARG A 5 -0.54 -6.84 19.06
N ASN A 6 -0.32 -5.53 19.23
CA ASN A 6 0.87 -4.97 19.88
C ASN A 6 2.17 -5.37 19.16
N ILE A 7 2.20 -5.20 17.85
CA ILE A 7 3.34 -5.56 17.01
C ILE A 7 4.26 -4.34 16.85
N THR A 8 5.55 -4.54 17.08
CA THR A 8 6.57 -3.52 16.82
C THR A 8 7.60 -4.05 15.83
N VAL A 9 7.77 -3.32 14.73
CA VAL A 9 8.78 -3.57 13.69
C VAL A 9 9.66 -2.34 13.58
N ARG A 10 10.97 -2.48 13.79
CA ARG A 10 11.86 -1.31 13.81
C ARG A 10 13.29 -1.60 13.38
N ASN A 11 13.99 -0.54 12.95
CA ASN A 11 15.42 -0.56 12.65
C ASN A 11 15.78 -1.58 11.55
N ILE A 12 15.07 -1.54 10.42
CA ILE A 12 15.25 -2.50 9.32
C ILE A 12 15.75 -1.76 8.07
N SER A 13 16.69 -2.39 7.39
CA SER A 13 17.10 -2.02 6.03
C SER A 13 16.64 -3.08 5.05
N ILE A 14 15.98 -2.65 3.97
CA ILE A 14 15.37 -3.52 2.94
C ILE A 14 15.96 -3.16 1.59
N TYR A 15 16.31 -4.16 0.79
CA TYR A 15 16.90 -3.98 -0.53
C TYR A 15 16.30 -4.95 -1.55
N ASP A 16 16.19 -4.49 -2.79
CA ASP A 16 15.96 -5.33 -3.98
C ASP A 16 14.74 -6.26 -3.84
N THR A 17 13.60 -5.70 -3.45
CA THR A 17 12.34 -6.47 -3.37
C THR A 17 11.32 -6.01 -4.39
N SER A 18 10.69 -6.92 -5.09
CA SER A 18 9.59 -6.63 -6.03
C SER A 18 8.29 -6.23 -5.34
N ARG A 19 8.17 -6.43 -4.03
CA ARG A 19 6.95 -6.10 -3.26
C ARG A 19 7.08 -4.78 -2.52
N SER A 20 6.06 -4.47 -1.73
CA SER A 20 6.04 -3.29 -0.88
C SER A 20 7.06 -3.40 0.25
N THR A 21 7.72 -2.29 0.57
CA THR A 21 8.56 -2.18 1.77
C THR A 21 7.80 -2.55 3.03
N ILE A 22 6.56 -2.05 3.14
CA ILE A 22 5.64 -2.37 4.23
C ILE A 22 4.35 -2.88 3.62
N ALA A 23 3.97 -4.13 3.97
CA ALA A 23 2.70 -4.74 3.62
C ALA A 23 2.01 -5.23 4.90
N ILE A 24 0.82 -4.71 5.20
CA ILE A 24 -0.02 -5.13 6.33
C ILE A 24 -1.40 -5.47 5.80
N GLU A 25 -1.75 -6.75 5.86
CA GLU A 25 -2.90 -7.29 5.13
C GLU A 25 -3.81 -8.11 6.04
N ALA A 26 -5.02 -7.61 6.29
CA ALA A 26 -6.06 -8.28 7.07
C ALA A 26 -7.10 -8.90 6.12
N MET A 27 -6.90 -10.16 5.71
CA MET A 27 -7.65 -10.78 4.61
C MET A 27 -8.54 -11.96 5.02
N GLN A 28 -8.39 -12.50 6.22
CA GLN A 28 -9.04 -13.76 6.62
C GLN A 28 -9.85 -13.66 7.93
N GLY A 29 -10.41 -12.48 8.21
CA GLY A 29 -11.31 -12.29 9.34
C GLY A 29 -10.64 -12.10 10.71
N GLY A 30 -9.30 -11.98 10.78
CA GLY A 30 -8.59 -11.67 12.03
C GLY A 30 -8.48 -10.18 12.29
N ILE A 31 -8.05 -9.82 13.49
CA ILE A 31 -7.79 -8.45 13.91
C ILE A 31 -6.29 -8.21 13.92
N LEU A 32 -5.84 -7.20 13.16
CA LEU A 32 -4.51 -6.62 13.26
C LEU A 32 -4.64 -5.26 13.94
N GLU A 33 -4.02 -5.12 15.12
CA GLU A 33 -4.23 -3.94 15.97
C GLU A 33 -2.96 -3.52 16.69
N ASN A 34 -2.81 -2.21 16.91
CA ASN A 34 -1.68 -1.60 17.62
C ASN A 34 -0.34 -1.99 16.98
N ILE A 35 -0.15 -1.56 15.75
CA ILE A 35 1.05 -1.88 14.96
C ILE A 35 1.91 -0.63 14.86
N LEU A 36 3.16 -0.75 15.32
CA LEU A 36 4.18 0.29 15.16
C LEU A 36 5.26 -0.20 14.19
N VAL A 37 5.47 0.56 13.12
CA VAL A 37 6.59 0.37 12.18
C VAL A 37 7.44 1.64 12.20
N GLU A 38 8.72 1.51 12.55
CA GLU A 38 9.58 2.68 12.69
C GLU A 38 11.04 2.48 12.27
N ASN A 39 11.69 3.55 11.84
CA ASN A 39 13.11 3.57 11.46
C ASN A 39 13.41 2.55 10.36
N ILE A 40 12.72 2.65 9.25
CA ILE A 40 12.89 1.76 8.10
C ILE A 40 13.55 2.52 6.96
N THR A 41 14.57 1.93 6.38
CA THR A 41 15.17 2.42 5.13
C THR A 41 15.04 1.32 4.07
N ALA A 42 14.52 1.67 2.90
CA ALA A 42 14.37 0.73 1.81
C ALA A 42 14.90 1.32 0.50
N LYS A 43 15.58 0.48 -0.29
CA LYS A 43 16.10 0.86 -1.60
C LYS A 43 15.73 -0.18 -2.62
N ASN A 44 15.33 0.28 -3.81
CA ASN A 44 14.99 -0.58 -4.91
C ASN A 44 13.87 -1.56 -4.54
N THR A 45 12.74 -1.02 -4.03
CA THR A 45 11.55 -1.79 -3.67
C THR A 45 10.39 -1.43 -4.59
N GLY A 46 9.58 -2.41 -4.98
CA GLY A 46 8.51 -2.22 -5.97
C GLY A 46 7.41 -1.25 -5.54
N ASN A 47 7.24 -1.04 -4.23
CA ASN A 47 6.25 -0.12 -3.67
C ASN A 47 6.66 0.28 -2.25
N ALA A 48 6.16 1.38 -1.71
CA ALA A 48 6.52 1.82 -0.37
C ALA A 48 5.60 1.25 0.71
N ILE A 49 4.29 1.52 0.65
CA ILE A 49 3.33 1.14 1.69
C ILE A 49 2.09 0.51 1.05
N PHE A 50 1.70 -0.65 1.55
CA PHE A 50 0.49 -1.35 1.17
C PHE A 50 -0.26 -1.83 2.42
N LEU A 51 -1.36 -1.14 2.77
CA LEU A 51 -2.26 -1.53 3.85
C LEU A 51 -3.59 -1.99 3.23
N ARG A 52 -4.05 -3.20 3.58
CA ARG A 52 -5.23 -3.77 2.94
C ARG A 52 -6.12 -4.55 3.90
N ILE A 53 -7.43 -4.27 3.82
CA ILE A 53 -8.48 -5.17 4.32
C ILE A 53 -9.15 -5.85 3.12
N GLY A 54 -9.47 -7.13 3.26
CA GLY A 54 -10.24 -7.87 2.28
C GLY A 54 -10.87 -9.12 2.89
N LYS A 55 -11.37 -9.99 2.03
CA LYS A 55 -12.04 -11.24 2.43
C LYS A 55 -11.72 -12.34 1.43
N ILE A 56 -10.76 -13.20 1.71
CA ILE A 56 -10.33 -14.27 0.79
C ILE A 56 -10.54 -15.66 1.36
N ARG A 57 -10.55 -16.66 0.46
CA ARG A 57 -10.44 -18.09 0.79
C ARG A 57 -11.41 -18.59 1.86
N GLY A 58 -12.71 -18.33 1.66
CA GLY A 58 -13.74 -18.86 2.55
C GLY A 58 -13.82 -18.20 3.92
N ALA A 59 -13.14 -17.08 4.13
CA ALA A 59 -13.31 -16.28 5.34
C ALA A 59 -14.79 -15.91 5.52
N GLN A 60 -15.35 -16.11 6.69
CA GLN A 60 -16.74 -15.72 6.98
C GLN A 60 -16.88 -14.19 7.02
N ASN A 61 -15.90 -13.52 7.61
CA ASN A 61 -15.87 -12.06 7.75
C ASN A 61 -14.59 -11.48 7.13
N PRO A 62 -14.61 -10.22 6.69
CA PRO A 62 -13.39 -9.48 6.38
C PRO A 62 -12.48 -9.37 7.61
N GLY A 63 -11.19 -9.10 7.37
CA GLY A 63 -10.27 -8.74 8.44
C GLY A 63 -10.57 -7.36 9.02
N MET A 64 -9.91 -7.03 10.10
CA MET A 64 -9.90 -5.71 10.71
C MET A 64 -8.46 -5.21 10.85
N LEU A 65 -8.22 -3.96 10.51
CA LEU A 65 -6.92 -3.31 10.66
C LEU A 65 -7.12 -1.95 11.32
N LYS A 66 -6.53 -1.75 12.50
CA LYS A 66 -6.67 -0.50 13.24
C LYS A 66 -5.45 -0.14 14.05
N ASN A 67 -5.32 1.17 14.34
CA ASN A 67 -4.23 1.75 15.09
C ASN A 67 -2.85 1.36 14.54
N VAL A 68 -2.57 1.83 13.32
CA VAL A 68 -1.30 1.59 12.62
C VAL A 68 -0.48 2.87 12.61
N ILE A 69 0.72 2.82 13.14
CA ILE A 69 1.67 3.93 13.13
C ILE A 69 2.88 3.54 12.30
N ILE A 70 3.14 4.30 11.24
CA ILE A 70 4.35 4.17 10.43
C ILE A 70 5.11 5.48 10.53
N ARG A 71 6.34 5.44 11.04
CA ARG A 71 7.12 6.65 11.21
C ARG A 71 8.60 6.45 10.88
N ASN A 72 9.22 7.55 10.46
CA ASN A 72 10.63 7.59 10.09
C ASN A 72 10.97 6.52 9.02
N LEU A 73 10.28 6.61 7.89
CA LEU A 73 10.42 5.71 6.74
C LEU A 73 11.07 6.45 5.57
N LYS A 74 12.09 5.87 4.98
CA LYS A 74 12.70 6.36 3.73
C LYS A 74 12.76 5.24 2.71
N VAL A 75 12.09 5.45 1.57
CA VAL A 75 11.97 4.45 0.50
C VAL A 75 12.41 5.04 -0.83
N THR A 76 13.15 4.28 -1.62
CA THR A 76 13.39 4.56 -3.04
C THR A 76 12.71 3.47 -3.86
N VAL A 77 11.77 3.89 -4.71
CA VAL A 77 11.00 3.04 -5.60
C VAL A 77 11.53 3.23 -7.03
N PRO A 78 12.02 2.18 -7.71
CA PRO A 78 12.50 2.29 -9.09
C PRO A 78 11.34 2.34 -10.08
N LEU A 79 11.61 2.78 -11.31
CA LEU A 79 10.64 2.74 -12.40
C LEU A 79 10.42 1.31 -12.92
N VAL A 80 11.46 0.50 -12.86
CA VAL A 80 11.42 -0.89 -13.31
C VAL A 80 11.26 -1.84 -12.14
N GLN A 81 10.70 -3.03 -12.41
CA GLN A 81 10.55 -4.07 -11.40
C GLN A 81 11.94 -4.48 -10.86
N PRO A 82 12.18 -4.46 -9.54
CA PRO A 82 13.48 -4.81 -8.96
C PRO A 82 13.90 -6.26 -9.19
N ASP A 83 12.94 -7.18 -9.20
CA ASP A 83 13.15 -8.60 -9.49
C ASP A 83 12.38 -8.99 -10.75
N ILE A 84 13.10 -9.13 -11.84
CA ILE A 84 12.54 -9.46 -13.16
C ILE A 84 11.96 -10.87 -13.24
N ASN A 85 12.34 -11.76 -12.33
CA ASN A 85 11.84 -13.13 -12.27
C ASN A 85 10.56 -13.26 -11.43
N TYR A 86 10.16 -12.20 -10.73
CA TYR A 86 8.95 -12.18 -9.94
C TYR A 86 7.75 -11.69 -10.77
N GLU A 87 6.77 -12.56 -10.94
CA GLU A 87 5.53 -12.19 -11.61
C GLU A 87 4.66 -11.32 -10.70
N ILE A 88 4.50 -10.04 -11.04
CA ILE A 88 3.60 -9.11 -10.36
C ILE A 88 2.15 -9.53 -10.65
N ARG A 89 1.39 -9.77 -9.62
CA ARG A 89 -0.04 -10.10 -9.72
C ARG A 89 -0.87 -8.84 -9.93
N GLY A 90 -1.88 -8.96 -10.75
CA GLY A 90 -2.82 -7.88 -11.04
C GLY A 90 -3.17 -7.83 -12.53
N PRO A 91 -3.92 -6.82 -12.96
CA PRO A 91 -4.19 -6.60 -14.37
C PRO A 91 -2.87 -6.36 -15.14
N VAL A 92 -2.77 -6.98 -16.31
CA VAL A 92 -1.65 -6.71 -17.21
C VAL A 92 -1.75 -5.26 -17.67
N LEU A 93 -0.70 -4.48 -17.42
CA LEU A 93 -0.60 -3.12 -17.94
C LEU A 93 0.13 -3.17 -19.28
N PRO A 94 -0.41 -2.51 -20.33
CA PRO A 94 0.19 -2.55 -21.68
C PRO A 94 1.54 -1.85 -21.76
N PHE A 95 1.87 -1.02 -20.78
CA PHE A 95 3.11 -0.27 -20.69
C PHE A 95 3.37 0.17 -19.25
N PHE A 96 4.63 0.29 -18.90
CA PHE A 96 5.06 0.80 -17.61
C PHE A 96 5.20 2.33 -17.72
N HIS A 97 4.21 3.07 -17.32
CA HIS A 97 4.18 4.52 -17.48
C HIS A 97 4.26 5.28 -16.16
N ASN A 98 4.09 4.61 -15.05
CA ASN A 98 4.20 5.19 -13.73
C ASN A 98 4.47 4.11 -12.68
N VAL A 99 5.05 4.51 -11.56
CA VAL A 99 5.16 3.65 -10.39
C VAL A 99 3.81 3.56 -9.67
N PHE A 100 3.54 2.42 -9.04
CA PHE A 100 2.33 2.27 -8.24
C PHE A 100 2.40 3.16 -7.00
N PRO A 101 1.36 3.93 -6.68
CA PRO A 101 1.28 4.68 -5.44
C PRO A 101 1.26 3.74 -4.24
N SER A 102 1.67 4.24 -3.09
CA SER A 102 1.33 3.59 -1.82
C SER A 102 -0.19 3.49 -1.68
N SER A 103 -0.72 2.38 -1.20
CA SER A 103 -2.16 2.25 -1.05
C SER A 103 -2.57 1.85 0.36
N ILE A 104 -3.63 2.50 0.85
CA ILE A 104 -4.24 2.25 2.16
C ILE A 104 -5.73 2.06 1.92
N THR A 105 -6.16 0.80 1.86
CA THR A 105 -7.49 0.48 1.35
C THR A 105 -8.23 -0.52 2.24
N GLY A 106 -9.27 -0.05 2.89
CA GLY A 106 -10.33 -0.89 3.42
C GLY A 106 -11.24 -1.41 2.32
N ILE A 107 -12.42 -1.84 2.68
CA ILE A 107 -13.50 -2.23 1.77
C ILE A 107 -14.82 -1.61 2.24
N PRO A 108 -15.87 -1.55 1.42
CA PRO A 108 -17.16 -1.01 1.84
C PRO A 108 -17.67 -1.64 3.14
N GLY A 109 -18.01 -0.81 4.12
CA GLY A 109 -18.47 -1.23 5.44
C GLY A 109 -17.39 -1.72 6.41
N HIS A 110 -16.13 -1.84 5.96
CA HIS A 110 -15.00 -2.25 6.79
C HIS A 110 -13.78 -1.34 6.53
N PRO A 111 -13.76 -0.14 7.07
CA PRO A 111 -12.64 0.78 6.90
C PRO A 111 -11.41 0.33 7.69
N ILE A 112 -10.23 0.72 7.21
CA ILE A 112 -9.03 0.75 8.05
C ILE A 112 -9.19 1.91 9.02
N GLN A 113 -8.89 1.71 10.31
CA GLN A 113 -9.10 2.71 11.35
C GLN A 113 -7.79 3.21 11.94
N ASP A 114 -7.71 4.51 12.18
CA ASP A 114 -6.62 5.17 12.92
C ASP A 114 -5.21 4.86 12.37
N VAL A 115 -4.92 5.42 11.19
CA VAL A 115 -3.60 5.32 10.57
C VAL A 115 -2.82 6.61 10.77
N THR A 116 -1.60 6.50 11.29
CA THR A 116 -0.66 7.62 11.40
C THR A 116 0.57 7.38 10.55
N LEU A 117 0.84 8.27 9.61
CA LEU A 117 2.06 8.34 8.82
C LEU A 117 2.85 9.57 9.26
N GLU A 118 4.08 9.38 9.76
CA GLU A 118 4.92 10.49 10.24
C GLU A 118 6.35 10.38 9.73
N LYS A 119 6.90 11.46 9.20
CA LYS A 119 8.28 11.52 8.64
C LYS A 119 8.51 10.44 7.58
N ILE A 120 7.68 10.46 6.55
CA ILE A 120 7.75 9.52 5.42
C ILE A 120 8.40 10.23 4.24
N THR A 121 9.46 9.66 3.71
CA THR A 121 10.09 10.11 2.47
C THR A 121 10.04 8.99 1.45
N ILE A 122 9.38 9.23 0.31
CA ILE A 122 9.36 8.30 -0.81
C ILE A 122 9.98 9.00 -2.02
N ILE A 123 10.99 8.36 -2.59
CA ILE A 123 11.72 8.84 -3.75
C ILE A 123 11.33 7.97 -4.94
N TYR A 124 10.72 8.60 -5.94
CA TYR A 124 10.36 7.99 -7.21
C TYR A 124 11.37 8.40 -8.29
N PRO A 125 11.59 7.58 -9.33
CA PRO A 125 12.61 7.87 -10.34
C PRO A 125 12.22 8.98 -11.31
N GLY A 126 10.99 9.49 -11.24
CA GLY A 126 10.43 10.36 -12.27
C GLY A 126 10.09 9.57 -13.55
N GLY A 127 10.00 10.26 -14.68
CA GLY A 127 9.74 9.63 -15.98
C GLY A 127 8.30 9.19 -16.20
N GLY A 128 7.37 9.64 -15.38
CA GLY A 128 5.95 9.39 -15.54
C GLY A 128 5.38 10.07 -16.82
N ASN A 129 4.27 9.55 -17.31
CA ASN A 129 3.60 10.10 -18.49
C ASN A 129 2.75 11.32 -18.09
N SER A 130 2.95 12.45 -18.78
CA SER A 130 2.20 13.70 -18.53
C SER A 130 0.67 13.56 -18.72
N ALA A 131 0.20 12.55 -19.46
CA ALA A 131 -1.23 12.27 -19.60
C ALA A 131 -1.91 11.93 -18.25
N TYR A 132 -1.13 11.48 -17.26
CA TYR A 132 -1.65 11.19 -15.92
C TYR A 132 -1.79 12.43 -15.01
N ALA A 133 -1.22 13.57 -15.39
CA ALA A 133 -1.35 14.81 -14.62
C ALA A 133 -2.79 15.31 -14.52
N ASN A 134 -3.62 14.95 -15.48
CA ASN A 134 -5.02 15.39 -15.58
C ASN A 134 -6.02 14.23 -15.45
N MET A 135 -5.68 13.20 -14.68
CA MET A 135 -6.59 12.09 -14.48
C MET A 135 -7.85 12.52 -13.75
N PRO A 136 -9.05 12.26 -14.30
CA PRO A 136 -10.30 12.66 -13.67
C PRO A 136 -10.49 12.01 -12.31
N THR A 137 -10.91 12.79 -11.32
CA THR A 137 -11.14 12.28 -9.94
C THR A 137 -12.32 11.32 -9.84
N ASP A 138 -13.26 11.37 -10.77
CA ASP A 138 -14.38 10.43 -10.89
C ASP A 138 -13.94 9.02 -11.25
N ARG A 139 -12.75 8.83 -11.82
CA ARG A 139 -12.14 7.50 -12.00
C ARG A 139 -11.97 6.71 -10.70
N ILE A 140 -11.92 7.38 -9.55
CA ILE A 140 -11.83 6.69 -8.25
C ILE A 140 -13.00 5.72 -8.06
N SER A 141 -14.21 6.12 -8.43
CA SER A 141 -15.39 5.28 -8.32
C SER A 141 -15.39 4.07 -9.26
N SER A 142 -14.64 4.14 -10.36
CA SER A 142 -14.53 3.06 -11.33
C SER A 142 -13.48 1.99 -10.95
N ILE A 143 -12.63 2.26 -9.97
CA ILE A 143 -11.65 1.28 -9.49
C ILE A 143 -12.37 0.15 -8.73
N PRO A 144 -12.25 -1.10 -9.17
CA PRO A 144 -12.92 -2.23 -8.51
C PRO A 144 -12.41 -2.44 -7.07
N GLU A 145 -13.30 -2.78 -6.16
CA GLU A 145 -12.96 -3.00 -4.75
C GLU A 145 -12.03 -4.20 -4.52
N LYS A 146 -12.02 -5.19 -5.41
CA LYS A 146 -11.15 -6.37 -5.34
C LYS A 146 -11.21 -7.09 -3.99
N ILE A 147 -12.39 -7.20 -3.39
CA ILE A 147 -12.61 -7.69 -2.01
C ILE A 147 -12.01 -9.07 -1.78
N THR A 148 -12.12 -9.96 -2.76
CA THR A 148 -11.71 -11.37 -2.67
C THR A 148 -10.40 -11.69 -3.39
N THR A 149 -9.77 -10.69 -3.99
CA THR A 149 -8.53 -10.86 -4.75
C THR A 149 -7.34 -11.01 -3.79
N TYR A 150 -6.36 -11.81 -4.18
CA TYR A 150 -5.10 -11.92 -3.45
C TYR A 150 -4.46 -10.53 -3.27
N PRO A 151 -4.08 -10.14 -2.05
CA PRO A 151 -3.56 -8.81 -1.79
C PRO A 151 -2.14 -8.66 -2.35
N GLU A 152 -1.98 -7.64 -3.17
CA GLU A 152 -0.69 -7.17 -3.65
C GLU A 152 -0.84 -5.72 -4.10
N PHE A 153 0.21 -4.91 -3.99
CA PHE A 153 0.14 -3.48 -4.32
C PHE A 153 -0.33 -3.19 -5.75
N SER A 154 -0.08 -4.11 -6.68
CA SER A 154 -0.47 -4.03 -8.09
C SER A 154 -1.89 -4.54 -8.40
N MET A 155 -2.61 -5.04 -7.40
CA MET A 155 -3.89 -5.73 -7.58
C MET A 155 -4.98 -4.90 -8.27
N PHE A 156 -4.94 -3.60 -8.11
CA PHE A 156 -5.91 -2.68 -8.71
C PHE A 156 -5.58 -2.30 -10.15
N GLY A 157 -4.40 -2.64 -10.64
CA GLY A 157 -3.87 -2.11 -11.87
C GLY A 157 -3.50 -0.64 -11.75
N GLU A 158 -3.71 0.13 -12.82
CA GLU A 158 -3.46 1.56 -12.82
C GLU A 158 -4.40 2.30 -11.87
N LEU A 159 -3.83 3.11 -10.98
CA LEU A 159 -4.58 3.91 -10.03
C LEU A 159 -4.55 5.40 -10.40
N PRO A 160 -5.67 6.13 -10.21
CA PRO A 160 -5.75 7.57 -10.46
C PRO A 160 -5.10 8.36 -9.31
N ALA A 161 -3.87 8.01 -8.98
CA ALA A 161 -3.14 8.62 -7.89
C ALA A 161 -1.63 8.54 -8.13
N TRP A 162 -0.93 9.57 -7.66
CA TRP A 162 0.51 9.58 -7.51
C TRP A 162 0.84 9.73 -6.03
N GLY A 163 1.74 8.93 -5.52
CA GLY A 163 2.12 8.94 -4.11
C GLY A 163 1.23 8.07 -3.22
N PHE A 164 -0.02 8.43 -3.00
CA PHE A 164 -0.95 7.69 -2.15
C PHE A 164 -2.32 7.50 -2.79
N TYR A 165 -2.84 6.28 -2.71
CA TYR A 165 -4.23 5.92 -2.99
C TYR A 165 -4.90 5.48 -1.69
N ILE A 166 -5.85 6.27 -1.19
CA ILE A 166 -6.50 6.06 0.11
C ILE A 166 -8.00 5.92 -0.09
N ARG A 167 -8.57 4.78 0.35
CA ARG A 167 -10.01 4.51 0.20
C ARG A 167 -10.52 3.65 1.35
N HIS A 168 -11.73 3.96 1.85
CA HIS A 168 -12.31 3.31 3.03
C HIS A 168 -11.36 3.32 4.23
N VAL A 169 -10.99 4.52 4.67
CA VAL A 169 -10.15 4.76 5.82
C VAL A 169 -10.83 5.77 6.74
N GLU A 170 -10.87 5.49 8.01
CA GLU A 170 -11.37 6.38 9.06
C GLU A 170 -10.22 6.74 10.00
N GLY A 171 -10.01 8.03 10.25
CA GLY A 171 -8.94 8.47 11.15
C GLY A 171 -7.54 8.34 10.54
N ILE A 172 -7.23 9.10 9.48
CA ILE A 172 -5.87 9.17 8.93
C ILE A 172 -5.17 10.46 9.33
N THR A 173 -3.95 10.34 9.84
CA THR A 173 -3.06 11.46 10.14
C THR A 173 -1.78 11.35 9.32
N MET A 174 -1.44 12.39 8.57
CA MET A 174 -0.23 12.46 7.76
C MET A 174 0.59 13.69 8.16
N LYS A 175 1.83 13.47 8.67
CA LYS A 175 2.73 14.53 9.13
C LYS A 175 4.11 14.38 8.50
N ASN A 176 4.65 15.48 7.99
CA ASN A 176 6.01 15.50 7.41
C ASN A 176 6.19 14.45 6.31
N ILE A 177 5.28 14.44 5.34
CA ILE A 177 5.32 13.57 4.17
C ILE A 177 6.09 14.29 3.06
N CYS A 178 7.11 13.63 2.53
CA CYS A 178 7.93 14.13 1.44
C CYS A 178 7.92 13.11 0.29
N LEU A 179 7.33 13.48 -0.83
CA LEU A 179 7.35 12.71 -2.07
C LEU A 179 8.25 13.44 -3.08
N LYS A 180 9.19 12.74 -3.67
CA LYS A 180 10.18 13.32 -4.60
C LYS A 180 10.22 12.55 -5.91
#